data_7a8d225324412b5c78041620e7222826
#
_entry.id   7a8d225324412b5c78041620e7222826
#
_cell.length_a   1.000
_cell.length_b   1.000
_cell.length_c   1.000
_cell.angle_alpha   90.00
_cell.angle_beta   90.00
_cell.angle_gamma   90.00
#
_symmetry.space_group_name_H-M   'P 1'
#
loop_
_entity.id
_entity.type
_entity.pdbx_description
1 polymer ?
#
loop_
_entity_poly.entity_id
_entity_poly.type
_entity_poly.pdbx_seq_one_letter_code
_entity_poly.pdbx_strand_id
1 'polypeptide(L)'
;MPSSHSMRLTLHQKDAILAAVGRQDPDARIILFGSRADDHAKGGDIDLLIVSDRIGLHQEWEIRRDILDEIGWQKLDLIVRRNNQLDSPIASVAMETGISL
;
A
#
# COMPACT_ATOMS: atom_id res chain seq x y z
N MET A 1 3.05 22.93 -1.82
CA MET A 1 3.38 22.26 -1.60
C MET A 1 3.52 21.51 -0.55
N PRO A 2 3.54 21.61 0.16
CA PRO A 2 3.82 20.93 1.30
C PRO A 2 3.05 19.80 1.73
N SER A 3 1.98 19.52 1.16
CA SER A 3 1.22 18.34 1.54
C SER A 3 2.04 17.06 1.43
N SER A 4 3.15 17.11 0.74
CA SER A 4 4.00 15.92 0.63
C SER A 4 4.69 15.56 1.94
N HIS A 5 4.57 16.38 2.95
CA HIS A 5 5.18 16.07 4.22
C HIS A 5 4.71 14.81 4.86
N SER A 6 3.48 14.42 4.62
CA SER A 6 2.89 13.32 5.35
C SER A 6 3.15 11.97 4.70
N MET A 7 3.93 11.93 3.62
CA MET A 7 4.11 10.69 2.89
C MET A 7 5.48 10.66 2.23
N ARG A 8 6.13 9.52 2.28
CA ARG A 8 7.47 9.34 1.73
C ARG A 8 7.49 8.42 0.51
N LEU A 9 6.54 8.60 -0.37
CA LEU A 9 6.51 7.94 -1.66
C LEU A 9 6.78 8.95 -2.76
N THR A 10 7.57 8.55 -3.75
CA THR A 10 7.68 9.35 -4.96
C THR A 10 6.39 9.21 -5.76
N LEU A 11 6.16 10.15 -6.65
CA LEU A 11 5.00 10.07 -7.53
C LEU A 11 5.05 8.79 -8.38
N HIS A 12 6.25 8.43 -8.84
CA HIS A 12 6.43 7.21 -9.63
C HIS A 12 6.04 5.97 -8.81
N GLN A 13 6.47 5.91 -7.55
CA GLN A 13 6.12 4.78 -6.69
C GLN A 13 4.61 4.71 -6.46
N LYS A 14 3.99 5.85 -6.19
CA LYS A 14 2.55 5.89 -5.99
C LYS A 14 1.80 5.44 -7.24
N ASP A 15 2.20 5.93 -8.40
CA ASP A 15 1.55 5.57 -9.65
C ASP A 15 1.70 4.08 -9.94
N ALA A 16 2.87 3.51 -9.67
CA ALA A 16 3.10 2.08 -9.87
C ALA A 16 2.18 1.25 -8.97
N ILE A 17 2.02 1.66 -7.72
CA ILE A 17 1.16 0.97 -6.78
C ILE A 17 -0.30 1.04 -7.23
N LEU A 18 -0.77 2.24 -7.57
CA LEU A 18 -2.15 2.42 -8.02
C LEU A 18 -2.46 1.61 -9.27
N ALA A 19 -1.53 1.58 -10.21
CA ALA A 19 -1.72 0.83 -11.44
C ALA A 19 -1.76 -0.68 -11.19
N ALA A 20 -0.84 -1.17 -10.38
CA ALA A 20 -0.75 -2.61 -10.11
C ALA A 20 -1.99 -3.13 -9.38
N VAL A 21 -2.43 -2.41 -8.36
CA VAL A 21 -3.62 -2.80 -7.60
C VAL A 21 -4.87 -2.63 -8.45
N GLY A 22 -4.96 -1.53 -9.19
CA GLY A 22 -6.12 -1.25 -10.02
C GLY A 22 -6.35 -2.28 -11.11
N ARG A 23 -5.29 -2.91 -11.62
CA ARG A 23 -5.44 -3.99 -12.59
C ARG A 23 -6.15 -5.19 -12.01
N GLN A 24 -5.96 -5.45 -10.72
CA GLN A 24 -6.59 -6.60 -10.06
C GLN A 24 -7.97 -6.26 -9.52
N ASP A 25 -8.14 -5.05 -9.00
CA ASP A 25 -9.43 -4.61 -8.47
C ASP A 25 -9.47 -3.07 -8.47
N PRO A 26 -10.18 -2.46 -9.41
CA PRO A 26 -10.26 -1.00 -9.49
C PRO A 26 -10.99 -0.37 -8.30
N ASP A 27 -11.71 -1.17 -7.52
CA ASP A 27 -12.43 -0.67 -6.35
C ASP A 27 -11.64 -0.86 -5.05
N ALA A 28 -10.47 -1.44 -5.10
CA ALA A 28 -9.67 -1.68 -3.91
C ALA A 28 -9.24 -0.36 -3.25
N ARG A 29 -9.20 -0.38 -1.93
CA ARG A 29 -8.65 0.74 -1.18
C ARG A 29 -7.20 0.41 -0.85
N ILE A 30 -6.35 1.43 -0.89
CA ILE A 30 -4.92 1.26 -0.66
C ILE A 30 -4.51 2.25 0.41
N ILE A 31 -3.95 1.76 1.50
CA ILE A 31 -3.51 2.60 2.61
C ILE A 31 -2.02 2.37 2.83
N LEU A 32 -1.25 3.45 2.74
CA LEU A 32 0.16 3.44 3.06
C LEU A 32 0.31 3.66 4.56
N PHE A 33 1.00 2.77 5.23
CA PHE A 33 1.21 2.92 6.67
C PHE A 33 2.67 2.60 7.01
N GLY A 34 3.00 2.58 8.29
CA GLY A 34 4.35 2.34 8.72
C GLY A 34 5.26 3.54 8.48
N SER A 35 6.55 3.28 8.26
CA SER A 35 7.55 4.34 8.21
C SER A 35 7.37 5.28 7.01
N ARG A 36 6.79 4.81 5.92
CA ARG A 36 6.57 5.67 4.75
C ARG A 36 5.41 6.63 4.94
N ALA A 37 4.54 6.38 5.89
CA ALA A 37 3.45 7.28 6.22
C ALA A 37 3.88 8.33 7.24
N ASP A 38 5.07 8.20 7.83
CA ASP A 38 5.60 9.10 8.83
C ASP A 38 6.89 9.70 8.31
N ASP A 39 6.89 10.98 8.00
CA ASP A 39 8.05 11.63 7.41
C ASP A 39 9.16 11.88 8.42
N HIS A 40 8.94 11.62 9.70
CA HIS A 40 9.99 11.68 10.70
C HIS A 40 10.74 10.34 10.83
N ALA A 41 10.16 9.27 10.35
CA ALA A 41 10.79 7.96 10.46
C ALA A 41 11.81 7.76 9.36
N LYS A 42 12.82 6.97 9.66
CA LYS A 42 13.80 6.57 8.66
C LYS A 42 13.46 5.17 8.22
N GLY A 43 12.77 5.04 7.16
CA GLY A 43 12.38 3.72 6.74
C GLY A 43 12.72 3.49 5.29
N GLY A 44 12.95 2.25 4.95
CA GLY A 44 13.13 1.85 3.58
C GLY A 44 11.97 1.02 3.08
N ASP A 45 11.16 0.47 3.99
CA ASP A 45 10.10 -0.44 3.62
C ASP A 45 8.85 0.30 3.19
N ILE A 46 8.13 -0.28 2.25
CA ILE A 46 6.82 0.22 1.85
C ILE A 46 5.80 -0.76 2.42
N ASP A 47 4.94 -0.28 3.30
CA ASP A 47 3.90 -1.08 3.94
C ASP A 47 2.54 -0.65 3.44
N LEU A 48 1.81 -1.56 2.82
CA LEU A 48 0.52 -1.28 2.22
C LEU A 48 -0.56 -2.20 2.77
N LEU A 49 -1.68 -1.61 3.15
CA LEU A 49 -2.90 -2.36 3.42
C LEU A 49 -3.80 -2.20 2.19
N ILE A 50 -4.19 -3.31 1.61
CA ILE A 50 -5.08 -3.33 0.47
C ILE A 50 -6.40 -3.93 0.92
N VAL A 51 -7.47 -3.16 0.81
CA VAL A 51 -8.81 -3.62 1.18
C VAL A 51 -9.57 -3.98 -0.08
N SER A 52 -9.83 -5.26 -0.25
CA SER A 52 -10.46 -5.77 -1.45
C SER A 52 -11.11 -7.11 -1.17
N ASP A 53 -12.29 -7.32 -1.73
CA ASP A 53 -12.96 -8.61 -1.67
C ASP A 53 -12.62 -9.51 -2.87
N ARG A 54 -11.82 -8.99 -3.80
CA ARG A 54 -11.48 -9.70 -5.04
C ARG A 54 -10.04 -10.18 -5.10
N ILE A 55 -9.14 -9.52 -4.38
CA ILE A 55 -7.72 -9.84 -4.46
C ILE A 55 -7.42 -11.02 -3.55
N GLY A 56 -7.05 -12.14 -4.17
CA GLY A 56 -6.61 -13.31 -3.44
C GLY A 56 -5.10 -13.42 -3.45
N LEU A 57 -4.60 -14.57 -3.03
CA LEU A 57 -3.16 -14.78 -2.87
C LEU A 57 -2.40 -14.66 -4.19
N HIS A 58 -2.96 -15.20 -5.25
CA HIS A 58 -2.33 -15.13 -6.57
C HIS A 58 -2.25 -13.68 -7.07
N GLN A 59 -3.33 -12.93 -6.91
CA GLN A 59 -3.37 -11.53 -7.32
C GLN A 59 -2.42 -10.68 -6.49
N GLU A 60 -2.31 -10.98 -5.21
CA GLU A 60 -1.35 -10.29 -4.34
C GLU A 60 0.07 -10.48 -4.87
N TRP A 61 0.40 -11.67 -5.29
CA TRP A 61 1.71 -11.98 -5.84
C TRP A 61 1.98 -11.20 -7.12
N GLU A 62 0.97 -11.11 -7.99
CA GLU A 62 1.09 -10.34 -9.23
C GLU A 62 1.24 -8.85 -8.96
N ILE A 63 0.53 -8.33 -7.98
CA ILE A 63 0.64 -6.93 -7.58
C ILE A 63 2.07 -6.64 -7.13
N ARG A 64 2.62 -7.49 -6.27
CA ARG A 64 4.00 -7.33 -5.78
C ARG A 64 4.97 -7.32 -6.95
N ARG A 65 4.85 -8.26 -7.85
CA ARG A 65 5.74 -8.35 -9.00
C ARG A 65 5.64 -7.11 -9.87
N ASP A 66 4.44 -6.66 -10.16
CA ASP A 66 4.23 -5.50 -11.04
C ASP A 66 4.82 -4.23 -10.43
N ILE A 67 4.64 -4.04 -9.12
CA ILE A 67 5.20 -2.87 -8.45
C ILE A 67 6.72 -2.90 -8.52
N LEU A 68 7.31 -4.03 -8.15
CA LEU A 68 8.77 -4.13 -8.09
C LEU A 68 9.41 -4.05 -9.49
N ASP A 69 8.73 -4.55 -10.51
CA ASP A 69 9.21 -4.42 -11.88
C ASP A 69 9.27 -2.95 -12.30
N GLU A 70 8.36 -2.15 -11.80
CA GLU A 70 8.27 -0.75 -12.18
C GLU A 70 9.24 0.13 -11.39
N ILE A 71 9.35 -0.08 -10.09
CA ILE A 71 10.12 0.82 -9.22
C ILE A 71 11.49 0.27 -8.82
N GLY A 72 11.80 -0.97 -9.20
CA GLY A 72 13.03 -1.63 -8.80
C GLY A 72 12.87 -2.34 -7.46
N TRP A 73 13.90 -3.09 -7.06
CA TRP A 73 13.81 -3.87 -5.83
C TRP A 73 13.65 -2.96 -4.62
N GLN A 74 12.68 -3.31 -3.79
CA GLN A 74 12.35 -2.57 -2.59
C GLN A 74 11.67 -3.55 -1.65
N LYS A 75 11.92 -3.45 -0.36
CA LYS A 75 11.15 -4.28 0.57
C LYS A 75 9.72 -3.77 0.60
N LEU A 76 8.81 -4.64 0.23
CA LEU A 76 7.41 -4.30 0.03
C LEU A 76 6.55 -5.28 0.81
N ASP A 77 5.85 -4.78 1.81
CA ASP A 77 4.94 -5.59 2.61
C ASP A 77 3.50 -5.29 2.20
N LEU A 78 2.82 -6.30 1.70
CA LEU A 78 1.43 -6.17 1.31
C LEU A 78 0.57 -6.95 2.28
N ILE A 79 -0.42 -6.28 2.85
CA ILE A 79 -1.41 -6.91 3.72
C ILE A 79 -2.75 -6.73 3.03
N VAL A 80 -3.38 -7.84 2.64
CA VAL A 80 -4.66 -7.81 1.96
C VAL A 80 -5.75 -8.25 2.93
N ARG A 81 -6.78 -7.45 3.05
CA ARG A 81 -7.93 -7.77 3.91
C ARG A 81 -9.21 -7.50 3.15
N ARG A 82 -10.23 -8.29 3.47
CA ARG A 82 -11.57 -8.03 2.93
C ARG A 82 -12.23 -6.92 3.70
N ASN A 83 -13.27 -6.34 3.14
CA ASN A 83 -13.98 -5.24 3.79
C ASN A 83 -14.53 -5.64 5.18
N ASN A 84 -14.81 -6.91 5.40
CA ASN A 84 -15.31 -7.38 6.68
C ASN A 84 -14.20 -7.86 7.63
N GLN A 85 -12.96 -7.57 7.33
CA GLN A 85 -11.80 -8.01 8.13
C GLN A 85 -10.97 -6.85 8.66
N LEU A 86 -11.54 -5.67 8.75
CA LEU A 86 -10.80 -4.47 9.13
C LEU A 86 -10.67 -4.29 10.64
N ASP A 87 -11.22 -5.20 11.42
CA ASP A 87 -11.10 -5.16 12.87
C ASP A 87 -9.87 -5.89 13.41
N SER A 88 -9.05 -6.46 12.52
CA SER A 88 -7.80 -7.06 12.98
C SER A 88 -6.85 -5.97 13.48
N PRO A 89 -5.95 -6.28 14.44
CA PRO A 89 -5.07 -5.27 15.00
C PRO A 89 -4.25 -4.50 13.98
N ILE A 90 -3.67 -5.20 13.01
CA ILE A 90 -2.83 -4.52 12.02
C ILE A 90 -3.66 -3.66 11.08
N ALA A 91 -4.83 -4.12 10.70
CA ALA A 91 -5.70 -3.34 9.83
C ALA A 91 -6.21 -2.09 10.56
N SER A 92 -6.56 -2.22 11.84
CA SER A 92 -6.99 -1.08 12.64
C SER A 92 -5.91 0.00 12.71
N VAL A 93 -4.67 -0.41 12.98
CA VAL A 93 -3.56 0.53 13.06
C VAL A 93 -3.35 1.22 11.71
N ALA A 94 -3.37 0.45 10.63
CA ALA A 94 -3.18 1.01 9.29
C ALA A 94 -4.28 2.00 8.94
N MET A 95 -5.52 1.67 9.26
CA MET A 95 -6.65 2.56 8.96
C MET A 95 -6.59 3.86 9.76
N GLU A 96 -6.11 3.80 11.01
CA GLU A 96 -6.03 4.98 11.84
C GLU A 96 -4.83 5.87 11.50
N THR A 97 -3.68 5.28 11.23
CA THR A 97 -2.44 6.04 11.11
C THR A 97 -1.94 6.16 9.69
N GLY A 98 -2.53 5.44 8.75
CA GLY A 98 -2.07 5.40 7.38
C GLY A 98 -2.63 6.52 6.53
N ILE A 99 -2.15 6.55 5.30
CA ILE A 99 -2.53 7.54 4.30
C ILE A 99 -3.20 6.81 3.15
N SER A 100 -4.42 7.20 2.83
CA SER A 100 -5.14 6.61 1.69
C SER A 100 -4.53 7.12 0.39
N LEU A 101 -4.19 6.21 -0.48
CA LEU A 101 -3.60 6.56 -1.78
C LEU A 101 -4.65 6.79 -2.87
#